data_7010ea42d3f271faa4f216659f2b4d07
#
_entry.id   7010ea42d3f271faa4f216659f2b4d07
#
_cell.length_a   1.000
_cell.length_b   1.000
_cell.length_c   1.000
_cell.angle_alpha   90.00
_cell.angle_beta   90.00
_cell.angle_gamma   90.00
#
_symmetry.space_group_name_H-M   'P 1'
#
loop_
_entity.id
_entity.type
_entity.pdbx_description
1 polymer ?
#
loop_
_entity_poly.entity_id
_entity_poly.type
_entity_poly.pdbx_seq_one_letter_code
_entity_poly.pdbx_strand_id
1 'polypeptide(L)'
;NIAEGSYVNEGDLIAHIKSTDLDMQQDSIQSQLDIYKKQKSQYEKLVKSIQDDKNYFSETDIDDQPYYYQYETYKSQVAQKAFDASPYQAAGYSDEQIKALMEQNQSEVEALYYSTLQSISASLTSVQSNIDNLQSQMDALSTGANDYYIYAPTSGVIHMDTP
;
A
#
# COMPACT_ATOMS: atom_id res chain seq x y z
N ASN A 1 16.63 6.70 -34.64
CA ASN A 1 16.05 6.98 -35.96
C ASN A 1 17.18 6.97 -37.00
N ILE A 2 17.00 6.20 -38.08
CA ILE A 2 17.92 6.14 -39.21
C ILE A 2 17.60 7.32 -40.13
N ALA A 3 18.65 7.92 -40.73
CA ALA A 3 18.45 9.07 -41.61
C ALA A 3 17.98 8.66 -43.00
N GLU A 4 17.28 9.56 -43.71
CA GLU A 4 16.98 9.45 -45.13
C GLU A 4 18.25 9.13 -45.94
N GLY A 5 18.16 8.19 -46.87
CA GLY A 5 19.29 7.76 -47.71
C GLY A 5 20.30 6.79 -47.04
N SER A 6 20.09 6.42 -45.79
CA SER A 6 20.93 5.42 -45.13
C SER A 6 20.67 4.02 -45.68
N TYR A 7 21.75 3.24 -45.89
CA TYR A 7 21.63 1.82 -46.20
C TYR A 7 21.44 0.98 -44.93
N VAL A 8 20.52 0.04 -44.93
CA VAL A 8 20.23 -0.90 -43.84
C VAL A 8 20.27 -2.32 -44.35
N ASN A 9 20.64 -3.26 -43.48
CA ASN A 9 20.55 -4.66 -43.75
C ASN A 9 19.21 -5.22 -43.25
N GLU A 10 18.77 -6.32 -43.83
CA GLU A 10 17.62 -7.07 -43.29
C GLU A 10 17.80 -7.39 -41.83
N GLY A 11 16.78 -7.06 -40.99
CA GLY A 11 16.80 -7.20 -39.55
C GLY A 11 17.39 -6.05 -38.77
N ASP A 12 17.93 -5.01 -39.44
CA ASP A 12 18.40 -3.81 -38.75
C ASP A 12 17.21 -3.02 -38.18
N LEU A 13 17.38 -2.46 -36.96
CA LEU A 13 16.36 -1.61 -36.34
C LEU A 13 16.26 -0.28 -37.09
N ILE A 14 15.14 -0.04 -37.78
CA ILE A 14 14.87 1.20 -38.52
C ILE A 14 14.38 2.30 -37.60
N ALA A 15 13.38 1.99 -36.78
CA ALA A 15 12.75 2.96 -35.91
C ALA A 15 12.28 2.32 -34.60
N HIS A 16 12.37 3.08 -33.55
CA HIS A 16 11.69 2.83 -32.30
C HIS A 16 10.61 3.90 -32.16
N ILE A 17 9.35 3.48 -32.27
CA ILE A 17 8.22 4.38 -32.04
C ILE A 17 7.99 4.42 -30.54
N LYS A 18 8.38 5.50 -29.90
CA LYS A 18 8.08 5.75 -28.50
C LYS A 18 6.66 6.26 -28.40
N SER A 19 5.76 5.49 -27.82
CA SER A 19 4.41 5.95 -27.55
C SER A 19 4.42 6.83 -26.29
N THR A 20 4.27 8.13 -26.48
CA THR A 20 4.14 9.09 -25.37
C THR A 20 2.93 8.76 -24.49
N ASP A 21 1.85 8.28 -25.08
CA ASP A 21 0.64 7.88 -24.35
C ASP A 21 0.91 6.65 -23.45
N LEU A 22 1.70 5.71 -23.93
CA LEU A 22 2.09 4.52 -23.13
C LEU A 22 2.99 4.91 -21.95
N ASP A 23 3.98 5.75 -22.18
CA ASP A 23 4.86 6.27 -21.14
C ASP A 23 4.03 7.00 -20.06
N MET A 24 3.10 7.86 -20.47
CA MET A 24 2.22 8.58 -19.53
C MET A 24 1.32 7.63 -18.72
N GLN A 25 0.80 6.56 -19.34
CA GLN A 25 0.01 5.56 -18.65
C GLN A 25 0.87 4.78 -17.64
N GLN A 26 2.08 4.38 -18.01
CA GLN A 26 3.02 3.70 -17.11
C GLN A 26 3.40 4.59 -15.92
N ASP A 27 3.71 5.86 -16.14
CA ASP A 27 4.02 6.82 -15.08
C ASP A 27 2.85 7.03 -14.13
N SER A 28 1.63 7.08 -14.66
CA SER A 28 0.40 7.19 -13.85
C SER A 28 0.19 5.97 -12.97
N ILE A 29 0.35 4.76 -13.53
CA ILE A 29 0.22 3.50 -12.77
C ILE A 29 1.33 3.40 -11.72
N GLN A 30 2.58 3.74 -12.08
CA GLN A 30 3.70 3.73 -11.13
C GLN A 30 3.44 4.66 -9.96
N SER A 31 2.95 5.88 -10.22
CA SER A 31 2.62 6.84 -9.16
C SER A 31 1.55 6.28 -8.20
N GLN A 32 0.53 5.60 -8.72
CA GLN A 32 -0.50 4.96 -7.90
C GLN A 32 0.07 3.77 -7.10
N LEU A 33 0.94 2.96 -7.72
CA LEU A 33 1.63 1.87 -7.03
C LEU A 33 2.44 2.38 -5.85
N ASP A 34 3.17 3.49 -6.02
CA ASP A 34 3.99 4.07 -4.96
C ASP A 34 3.12 4.56 -3.79
N ILE A 35 1.97 5.16 -4.08
CA ILE A 35 0.99 5.58 -3.06
C ILE A 35 0.48 4.36 -2.27
N TYR A 36 0.03 3.30 -2.95
CA TYR A 36 -0.50 2.12 -2.25
C TYR A 36 0.58 1.33 -1.51
N LYS A 37 1.80 1.24 -2.05
CA LYS A 37 2.94 0.62 -1.34
C LYS A 37 3.30 1.38 -0.07
N LYS A 38 3.28 2.72 -0.13
CA LYS A 38 3.47 3.57 1.05
C LYS A 38 2.36 3.33 2.07
N GLN A 39 1.10 3.33 1.64
CA GLN A 39 -0.05 3.07 2.51
C GLN A 39 0.02 1.69 3.17
N LYS A 40 0.42 0.64 2.41
CA LYS A 40 0.67 -0.70 2.97
C LYS A 40 1.70 -0.66 4.09
N SER A 41 2.85 -0.03 3.85
CA SER A 41 3.92 0.12 4.85
C SER A 41 3.44 0.84 6.11
N GLN A 42 2.58 1.84 5.97
CA GLN A 42 2.00 2.56 7.11
C GLN A 42 1.05 1.67 7.93
N TYR A 43 0.20 0.88 7.28
CA TYR A 43 -0.65 -0.09 8.00
C TYR A 43 0.17 -1.20 8.70
N GLU A 44 1.22 -1.71 8.07
CA GLU A 44 2.13 -2.68 8.70
C GLU A 44 2.83 -2.08 9.94
N LYS A 45 3.25 -0.81 9.85
CA LYS A 45 3.81 -0.05 10.97
C LYS A 45 2.78 0.18 12.08
N LEU A 46 1.49 0.39 11.72
CA LEU A 46 0.40 0.52 12.69
C LEU A 46 0.13 -0.80 13.44
N VAL A 47 0.10 -1.93 12.73
CA VAL A 47 0.02 -3.26 13.36
C VAL A 47 1.16 -3.44 14.36
N LYS A 48 2.39 -3.14 13.93
CA LYS A 48 3.57 -3.22 14.80
C LYS A 48 3.46 -2.30 16.02
N SER A 49 2.96 -1.08 15.83
CA SER A 49 2.77 -0.12 16.94
C SER A 49 1.80 -0.67 17.99
N ILE A 50 0.70 -1.30 17.56
CA ILE A 50 -0.29 -1.91 18.46
C ILE A 50 0.28 -3.14 19.17
N GLN A 51 1.00 -4.00 18.46
CA GLN A 51 1.61 -5.21 19.01
C GLN A 51 2.71 -4.91 20.02
N ASP A 52 3.53 -3.91 19.76
CA ASP A 52 4.66 -3.50 20.60
C ASP A 52 4.24 -2.51 21.71
N ASP A 53 2.98 -2.12 21.74
CA ASP A 53 2.43 -1.07 22.63
C ASP A 53 3.24 0.24 22.58
N LYS A 54 3.66 0.63 21.38
CA LYS A 54 4.50 1.79 21.14
C LYS A 54 4.12 2.50 19.85
N ASN A 55 3.87 3.80 19.93
CA ASN A 55 3.63 4.61 18.73
C ASN A 55 4.94 4.82 17.96
N TYR A 56 5.05 4.27 16.77
CA TYR A 56 6.19 4.43 15.88
C TYR A 56 6.03 5.57 14.86
N PHE A 57 4.90 6.26 14.89
CA PHE A 57 4.59 7.37 13.99
C PHE A 57 5.01 8.70 14.57
N SER A 58 5.28 9.66 13.68
CA SER A 58 5.53 11.05 14.05
C SER A 58 4.22 11.84 14.04
N GLU A 59 3.96 12.60 15.10
CA GLU A 59 2.80 13.49 15.17
C GLU A 59 2.88 14.65 14.17
N THR A 60 4.11 15.04 13.77
CA THR A 60 4.37 16.23 12.94
C THR A 60 4.61 15.90 11.47
N ASP A 61 4.85 14.63 11.13
CA ASP A 61 4.98 14.18 9.75
C ASP A 61 3.61 13.98 9.12
N ILE A 62 3.34 14.64 8.00
CA ILE A 62 2.02 14.64 7.34
C ILE A 62 1.58 13.25 6.88
N ASP A 63 2.52 12.39 6.52
CA ASP A 63 2.24 11.03 6.07
C ASP A 63 1.99 10.06 7.23
N ASP A 64 2.63 10.31 8.38
CA ASP A 64 2.49 9.52 9.60
C ASP A 64 1.27 9.94 10.43
N GLN A 65 0.87 11.20 10.37
CA GLN A 65 -0.12 11.82 11.24
C GLN A 65 -1.47 11.06 11.30
N PRO A 66 -2.08 10.60 10.18
CA PRO A 66 -3.33 9.85 10.25
C PRO A 66 -3.21 8.54 11.06
N TYR A 67 -2.07 7.87 10.96
CA TYR A 67 -1.81 6.60 11.65
C TYR A 67 -1.37 6.83 13.10
N TYR A 68 -0.66 7.93 13.37
CA TYR A 68 -0.38 8.39 14.73
C TYR A 68 -1.67 8.52 15.54
N TYR A 69 -2.66 9.23 15.02
CA TYR A 69 -3.94 9.42 15.71
C TYR A 69 -4.80 8.14 15.75
N GLN A 70 -4.68 7.24 14.80
CA GLN A 70 -5.33 5.93 14.90
C GLN A 70 -4.79 5.12 16.08
N TYR A 71 -3.48 5.11 16.27
CA TYR A 71 -2.85 4.47 17.43
C TYR A 71 -3.27 5.16 18.74
N GLU A 72 -3.21 6.49 18.82
CA GLU A 72 -3.60 7.22 20.02
C GLU A 72 -5.08 7.00 20.38
N THR A 73 -5.95 6.92 19.38
CA THR A 73 -7.38 6.58 19.58
C THR A 73 -7.52 5.18 20.16
N TYR A 74 -6.83 4.18 19.64
CA TYR A 74 -6.81 2.83 20.21
C TYR A 74 -6.32 2.85 21.67
N LYS A 75 -5.21 3.53 21.96
CA LYS A 75 -4.68 3.65 23.32
C LYS A 75 -5.67 4.33 24.27
N SER A 76 -6.34 5.37 23.81
CA SER A 76 -7.39 6.04 24.59
C SER A 76 -8.55 5.11 24.91
N GLN A 77 -9.01 4.31 23.95
CA GLN A 77 -10.07 3.31 24.15
C GLN A 77 -9.66 2.23 25.16
N VAL A 78 -8.41 1.75 25.11
CA VAL A 78 -7.87 0.83 26.11
C VAL A 78 -7.82 1.46 27.49
N ALA A 79 -7.36 2.71 27.58
CA ALA A 79 -7.28 3.44 28.85
C ALA A 79 -8.66 3.69 29.48
N GLN A 80 -9.71 3.93 28.68
CA GLN A 80 -11.09 4.07 29.14
C GLN A 80 -11.66 2.78 29.74
N LYS A 81 -11.08 1.62 29.38
CA LYS A 81 -11.43 0.31 29.94
C LYS A 81 -10.56 -0.10 31.13
N ALA A 82 -9.70 0.81 31.66
CA ALA A 82 -8.90 0.50 32.82
C ALA A 82 -9.79 0.09 33.99
N PHE A 83 -9.53 -1.10 34.56
CA PHE A 83 -10.32 -1.62 35.69
C PHE A 83 -9.87 -1.00 37.01
N ASP A 84 -10.81 -0.43 37.74
CA ASP A 84 -10.61 0.05 39.11
C ASP A 84 -11.43 -0.80 40.08
N ALA A 85 -10.78 -1.50 40.98
CA ALA A 85 -11.42 -2.33 42.00
C ALA A 85 -12.00 -1.53 43.17
N SER A 86 -11.55 -0.29 43.38
CA SER A 86 -11.88 0.50 44.59
C SER A 86 -13.37 0.71 44.81
N PRO A 87 -14.19 1.06 43.78
CA PRO A 87 -15.64 1.22 43.96
C PRO A 87 -16.34 -0.06 44.40
N TYR A 88 -15.88 -1.22 43.89
CA TYR A 88 -16.46 -2.54 44.20
C TYR A 88 -16.10 -2.97 45.61
N GLN A 89 -14.85 -2.75 46.05
CA GLN A 89 -14.43 -2.98 47.41
C GLN A 89 -15.26 -2.14 48.39
N ALA A 90 -15.43 -0.86 48.11
CA ALA A 90 -16.25 0.03 48.93
C ALA A 90 -17.72 -0.39 49.00
N ALA A 91 -18.23 -1.02 47.96
CA ALA A 91 -19.59 -1.58 47.90
C ALA A 91 -19.74 -2.97 48.58
N GLY A 92 -18.63 -3.52 49.09
CA GLY A 92 -18.66 -4.79 49.82
C GLY A 92 -18.61 -6.05 48.95
N TYR A 93 -18.15 -5.94 47.71
CA TYR A 93 -17.93 -7.10 46.86
C TYR A 93 -16.81 -7.97 47.41
N SER A 94 -16.98 -9.30 47.25
CA SER A 94 -15.93 -10.27 47.66
C SER A 94 -14.76 -10.22 46.65
N ASP A 95 -13.58 -10.69 47.10
CA ASP A 95 -12.40 -10.80 46.20
C ASP A 95 -12.68 -11.67 44.99
N GLU A 96 -13.49 -12.73 45.11
CA GLU A 96 -13.89 -13.59 44.01
C GLU A 96 -14.77 -12.88 43.00
N GLN A 97 -15.70 -12.02 43.45
CA GLN A 97 -16.56 -11.22 42.61
C GLN A 97 -15.73 -10.16 41.88
N ILE A 98 -14.80 -9.50 42.56
CA ILE A 98 -13.90 -8.51 41.96
C ILE A 98 -13.01 -9.18 40.90
N LYS A 99 -12.46 -10.37 41.20
CA LYS A 99 -11.67 -11.14 40.25
C LYS A 99 -12.48 -11.48 38.97
N ALA A 100 -13.73 -11.90 39.09
CA ALA A 100 -14.58 -12.21 37.96
C ALA A 100 -14.83 -10.94 37.06
N LEU A 101 -15.00 -9.79 37.69
CA LEU A 101 -15.14 -8.50 36.97
C LEU A 101 -13.85 -8.10 36.27
N MET A 102 -12.69 -8.33 36.89
CA MET A 102 -11.37 -8.10 36.26
C MET A 102 -11.19 -8.99 35.03
N GLU A 103 -11.50 -10.30 35.14
CA GLU A 103 -11.39 -11.26 34.04
C GLU A 103 -12.33 -10.88 32.88
N GLN A 104 -13.55 -10.43 33.18
CA GLN A 104 -14.47 -9.90 32.15
C GLN A 104 -13.89 -8.67 31.47
N ASN A 105 -13.40 -7.71 32.25
CA ASN A 105 -12.78 -6.50 31.71
C ASN A 105 -11.56 -6.81 30.83
N GLN A 106 -10.71 -7.74 31.28
CA GLN A 106 -9.56 -8.18 30.49
C GLN A 106 -10.01 -8.78 29.14
N SER A 107 -11.06 -9.60 29.14
CA SER A 107 -11.61 -10.15 27.91
C SER A 107 -12.12 -9.06 26.95
N GLU A 108 -12.72 -7.98 27.49
CA GLU A 108 -13.15 -6.85 26.69
C GLU A 108 -11.98 -6.06 26.08
N VAL A 109 -10.89 -5.89 26.82
CA VAL A 109 -9.64 -5.26 26.33
C VAL A 109 -9.00 -6.11 25.24
N GLU A 110 -8.93 -7.42 25.44
CA GLU A 110 -8.44 -8.38 24.44
C GLU A 110 -9.31 -8.35 23.17
N ALA A 111 -10.64 -8.32 23.31
CA ALA A 111 -11.55 -8.21 22.17
C ALA A 111 -11.33 -6.89 21.38
N LEU A 112 -11.09 -5.78 22.06
CA LEU A 112 -10.74 -4.51 21.42
C LEU A 112 -9.41 -4.62 20.64
N TYR A 113 -8.39 -5.23 21.24
CA TYR A 113 -7.10 -5.47 20.57
C TYR A 113 -7.28 -6.27 19.28
N TYR A 114 -7.94 -7.43 19.35
CA TYR A 114 -8.14 -8.29 18.17
C TYR A 114 -9.04 -7.65 17.11
N SER A 115 -10.12 -6.96 17.49
CA SER A 115 -11.00 -6.27 16.54
C SER A 115 -10.29 -5.12 15.83
N THR A 116 -9.40 -4.42 16.52
CA THR A 116 -8.57 -3.36 15.93
C THR A 116 -7.59 -3.95 14.90
N LEU A 117 -6.88 -5.01 15.26
CA LEU A 117 -5.98 -5.70 14.33
C LEU A 117 -6.73 -6.26 13.12
N GLN A 118 -7.93 -6.81 13.30
CA GLN A 118 -8.75 -7.32 12.21
C GLN A 118 -9.17 -6.22 11.24
N SER A 119 -9.55 -5.06 11.76
CA SER A 119 -9.90 -3.88 10.94
C SER A 119 -8.70 -3.42 10.08
N ILE A 120 -7.50 -3.35 10.68
CA ILE A 120 -6.28 -2.98 9.96
C ILE A 120 -5.92 -4.05 8.91
N SER A 121 -6.07 -5.32 9.24
CA SER A 121 -5.84 -6.45 8.31
C SER A 121 -6.78 -6.38 7.10
N ALA A 122 -8.03 -6.01 7.29
CA ALA A 122 -8.98 -5.79 6.18
C ALA A 122 -8.52 -4.64 5.26
N SER A 123 -8.02 -3.54 5.85
CA SER A 123 -7.44 -2.43 5.10
C SER A 123 -6.19 -2.86 4.32
N LEU A 124 -5.30 -3.64 4.94
CA LEU A 124 -4.11 -4.22 4.28
C LEU A 124 -4.49 -5.11 3.09
N THR A 125 -5.50 -5.96 3.24
CA THR A 125 -6.00 -6.82 2.16
C THR A 125 -6.52 -5.98 0.99
N SER A 126 -7.26 -4.92 1.26
CA SER A 126 -7.76 -4.01 0.23
C SER A 126 -6.63 -3.30 -0.52
N VAL A 127 -5.65 -2.77 0.22
CA VAL A 127 -4.47 -2.11 -0.36
C VAL A 127 -3.65 -3.09 -1.20
N GLN A 128 -3.44 -4.32 -0.73
CA GLN A 128 -2.72 -5.35 -1.47
C GLN A 128 -3.45 -5.69 -2.78
N SER A 129 -4.76 -5.82 -2.76
CA SER A 129 -5.56 -6.07 -3.98
C SER A 129 -5.41 -4.94 -5.01
N ASN A 130 -5.34 -3.67 -4.56
CA ASN A 130 -5.09 -2.54 -5.44
C ASN A 130 -3.68 -2.60 -6.06
N ILE A 131 -2.67 -2.95 -5.26
CA ILE A 131 -1.29 -3.14 -5.75
C ILE A 131 -1.26 -4.24 -6.82
N ASP A 132 -1.87 -5.39 -6.56
CA ASP A 132 -1.87 -6.54 -7.48
C ASP A 132 -2.56 -6.18 -8.81
N ASN A 133 -3.69 -5.45 -8.75
CA ASN A 133 -4.40 -4.98 -9.93
C ASN A 133 -3.56 -4.00 -10.77
N LEU A 134 -2.91 -3.03 -10.12
CA LEU A 134 -2.05 -2.06 -10.81
C LEU A 134 -0.80 -2.71 -11.37
N GLN A 135 -0.23 -3.69 -10.68
CA GLN A 135 0.92 -4.46 -11.18
C GLN A 135 0.53 -5.23 -12.44
N SER A 136 -0.65 -5.86 -12.46
CA SER A 136 -1.16 -6.56 -13.64
C SER A 136 -1.38 -5.62 -14.83
N GLN A 137 -1.85 -4.39 -14.58
CA GLN A 137 -1.99 -3.36 -15.63
C GLN A 137 -0.61 -2.92 -16.14
N MET A 138 0.37 -2.72 -15.27
CA MET A 138 1.74 -2.37 -15.65
C MET A 138 2.37 -3.47 -16.52
N ASP A 139 2.20 -4.73 -16.14
CA ASP A 139 2.72 -5.89 -16.88
C ASP A 139 2.09 -5.99 -18.27
N ALA A 140 0.78 -5.74 -18.39
CA ALA A 140 0.07 -5.71 -19.67
C ALA A 140 0.59 -4.58 -20.60
N LEU A 141 0.84 -3.38 -20.05
CA LEU A 141 1.42 -2.28 -20.83
C LEU A 141 2.86 -2.60 -21.25
N SER A 142 3.65 -3.24 -20.40
CA SER A 142 5.04 -3.62 -20.73
C SER A 142 5.11 -4.67 -21.82
N THR A 143 4.13 -5.59 -21.90
CA THR A 143 4.04 -6.60 -22.96
C THR A 143 3.69 -5.98 -24.31
N GLY A 144 2.82 -4.96 -24.33
CA GLY A 144 2.46 -4.22 -25.56
C GLY A 144 3.59 -3.33 -26.09
N ALA A 145 4.55 -2.94 -25.25
CA ALA A 145 5.67 -2.07 -25.65
C ALA A 145 6.62 -2.70 -26.67
N ASN A 146 6.64 -4.03 -26.82
CA ASN A 146 7.47 -4.73 -27.79
C ASN A 146 7.03 -4.53 -29.25
N ASP A 147 5.82 -4.02 -29.50
CA ASP A 147 5.27 -3.84 -30.86
C ASP A 147 5.71 -2.51 -31.52
N TYR A 148 6.51 -1.71 -30.84
CA TYR A 148 6.94 -0.39 -31.33
C TYR A 148 8.32 -0.36 -31.98
N TYR A 149 8.96 -1.49 -32.18
CA TYR A 149 10.23 -1.59 -32.91
C TYR A 149 9.98 -1.98 -34.36
N ILE A 150 10.43 -1.15 -35.29
CA ILE A 150 10.34 -1.41 -36.73
C ILE A 150 11.71 -1.85 -37.22
N TYR A 151 11.77 -3.07 -37.76
CA TYR A 151 12.98 -3.65 -38.34
C TYR A 151 12.92 -3.65 -39.86
N ALA A 152 14.08 -3.57 -40.52
CA ALA A 152 14.19 -3.65 -41.97
C ALA A 152 13.72 -5.04 -42.47
N PRO A 153 12.68 -5.13 -43.29
CA PRO A 153 12.21 -6.41 -43.82
C PRO A 153 13.14 -6.95 -44.91
N THR A 154 14.00 -6.15 -45.47
CA THR A 154 15.00 -6.47 -46.51
C THR A 154 16.12 -5.42 -46.45
N SER A 155 17.27 -5.78 -47.02
CA SER A 155 18.39 -4.82 -47.15
C SER A 155 18.09 -3.79 -48.24
N GLY A 156 18.39 -2.54 -48.02
CA GLY A 156 18.12 -1.46 -48.96
C GLY A 156 18.44 -0.07 -48.42
N VAL A 157 18.07 0.95 -49.18
CA VAL A 157 18.21 2.35 -48.78
C VAL A 157 16.89 2.84 -48.23
N ILE A 158 16.94 3.52 -47.10
CA ILE A 158 15.76 4.12 -46.48
C ILE A 158 15.29 5.32 -47.35
N HIS A 159 14.03 5.28 -47.74
CA HIS A 159 13.34 6.40 -48.36
C HIS A 159 12.12 6.79 -47.50
N MET A 160 12.09 8.04 -47.08
CA MET A 160 10.99 8.58 -46.27
C MET A 160 10.01 9.31 -47.17
N ASP A 161 8.83 8.70 -47.40
CA ASP A 161 7.74 9.44 -48.05
C ASP A 161 7.22 10.52 -47.08
N THR A 162 7.49 11.78 -47.38
CA THR A 162 6.82 12.89 -46.70
C THR A 162 5.42 13.04 -47.26
N PRO A 163 4.37 12.99 -46.41
CA PRO A 163 3.01 13.24 -46.86
C PRO A 163 2.78 14.64 -47.33
#